data_d22999a81f9d8c06cd60831d1059d7e9
#
_entry.id   d22999a81f9d8c06cd60831d1059d7e9
#
_cell.length_a   1.000
_cell.length_b   1.000
_cell.length_c   1.000
_cell.angle_alpha   90.00
_cell.angle_beta   90.00
_cell.angle_gamma   90.00
#
_symmetry.space_group_name_H-M   'P 1'
#
loop_
_entity.id
_entity.type
_entity.pdbx_description
1 polymer ?
#
loop_
_entity_poly.entity_id
_entity_poly.type
_entity_poly.pdbx_seq_one_letter_code
_entity_poly.pdbx_strand_id
1 'polypeptide(L)'
;MTTVFIISAPSGSGKSTLVAHLMRNVPDLMFSVSYTTRRRRGAERDGQSYHFVKTRAEFQAMIDRGEFLEWAEVFGNYYGTHREVLEKARAEGKDLVLDIDVQGARQLKCKVPEAVTVFILAPSRQTLEKRLRARSEDAEIVMERRLREAAEEIRNYQTYDYVVINRDLAESDATLSAIVRAERARRTRIEDQIRPILDTFQV
;
A
#
# COMPACT_ATOMS: atom_id res chain seq x y z
N MET A 1 -10.02 -12.89 11.44
CA MET A 1 -10.04 -12.80 9.95
C MET A 1 -9.03 -11.73 9.55
N THR A 2 -8.11 -11.99 8.59
CA THR A 2 -7.08 -11.03 8.14
C THR A 2 -7.67 -10.01 7.18
N THR A 3 -7.51 -8.74 7.48
CA THR A 3 -7.87 -7.64 6.57
C THR A 3 -6.68 -7.27 5.70
N VAL A 4 -6.92 -7.01 4.42
CA VAL A 4 -5.91 -6.51 3.48
C VAL A 4 -6.14 -5.02 3.26
N PHE A 5 -5.17 -4.18 3.62
CA PHE A 5 -5.17 -2.75 3.38
C PHE A 5 -4.23 -2.41 2.23
N ILE A 6 -4.76 -1.83 1.18
CA ILE A 6 -4.02 -1.37 0.01
C ILE A 6 -3.90 0.14 0.09
N ILE A 7 -2.68 0.64 0.23
CA ILE A 7 -2.42 2.08 0.32
C ILE A 7 -1.68 2.51 -0.95
N SER A 8 -2.29 3.42 -1.68
CA SER A 8 -1.69 3.98 -2.90
C SER A 8 -1.63 5.51 -2.84
N ALA A 9 -0.72 6.07 -3.58
CA ALA A 9 -0.55 7.51 -3.65
C ALA A 9 0.34 7.89 -4.83
N PRO A 10 0.17 9.08 -5.41
CA PRO A 10 1.17 9.67 -6.29
C PRO A 10 2.49 9.88 -5.57
N SER A 11 3.59 9.80 -6.33
CA SER A 11 4.92 10.09 -5.80
C SER A 11 4.95 11.48 -5.13
N GLY A 12 5.50 11.58 -3.92
CA GLY A 12 5.57 12.85 -3.16
C GLY A 12 4.35 13.15 -2.25
N SER A 13 3.30 12.32 -2.25
CA SER A 13 2.13 12.52 -1.38
C SER A 13 2.39 12.21 0.10
N GLY A 14 3.51 11.59 0.46
CA GLY A 14 3.86 11.24 1.84
C GLY A 14 3.47 9.83 2.28
N LYS A 15 3.09 8.95 1.34
CA LYS A 15 2.64 7.57 1.58
C LYS A 15 3.58 6.78 2.49
N SER A 16 4.86 6.66 2.15
CA SER A 16 5.81 5.83 2.90
C SER A 16 6.01 6.32 4.34
N THR A 17 5.92 7.63 4.59
CA THR A 17 5.96 8.20 5.94
C THR A 17 4.72 7.79 6.73
N LEU A 18 3.52 7.95 6.15
CA LEU A 18 2.27 7.58 6.80
C LEU A 18 2.18 6.06 7.06
N VAL A 19 2.60 5.25 6.10
CA VAL A 19 2.66 3.78 6.27
C VAL A 19 3.62 3.41 7.40
N ALA A 20 4.80 4.04 7.48
CA ALA A 20 5.75 3.79 8.57
C ALA A 20 5.20 4.19 9.95
N HIS A 21 4.41 5.27 10.03
CA HIS A 21 3.70 5.67 11.25
C HIS A 21 2.60 4.68 11.60
N LEU A 22 1.76 4.30 10.64
CA LEU A 22 0.71 3.30 10.82
C LEU A 22 1.27 1.99 11.41
N MET A 23 2.37 1.47 10.82
CA MET A 23 3.01 0.24 11.29
C MET A 23 3.56 0.31 12.71
N ARG A 24 3.89 1.51 13.21
CA ARG A 24 4.36 1.72 14.59
C ARG A 24 3.21 1.92 15.57
N ASN A 25 2.13 2.58 15.14
CA ASN A 25 1.07 3.07 16.02
C ASN A 25 -0.11 2.11 16.13
N VAL A 26 -0.26 1.19 15.17
CA VAL A 26 -1.34 0.20 15.15
C VAL A 26 -0.74 -1.20 15.27
N PRO A 27 -1.04 -1.95 16.34
CA PRO A 27 -0.55 -3.32 16.52
C PRO A 27 -1.17 -4.30 15.51
N ASP A 28 -0.61 -5.48 15.42
CA ASP A 28 -1.11 -6.61 14.62
C ASP A 28 -1.23 -6.29 13.12
N LEU A 29 -0.32 -5.48 12.61
CA LEU A 29 -0.14 -5.24 11.18
C LEU A 29 1.13 -5.94 10.68
N MET A 30 1.05 -6.48 9.47
CA MET A 30 2.19 -7.00 8.71
C MET A 30 2.38 -6.15 7.46
N PHE A 31 3.58 -5.63 7.25
CA PHE A 31 3.92 -4.91 6.03
C PHE A 31 4.35 -5.87 4.93
N SER A 32 3.81 -5.69 3.74
CA SER A 32 4.20 -6.43 2.55
C SER A 32 5.45 -5.83 1.93
N VAL A 33 6.57 -6.52 2.01
CA VAL A 33 7.79 -6.14 1.30
C VAL A 33 7.68 -6.60 -0.14
N SER A 34 7.58 -5.66 -1.09
CA SER A 34 7.44 -5.96 -2.51
C SER A 34 8.75 -6.46 -3.14
N TYR A 35 8.62 -7.28 -4.19
CA TYR A 35 9.71 -7.66 -5.07
C TYR A 35 9.92 -6.58 -6.14
N THR A 36 11.17 -6.34 -6.57
CA THR A 36 11.46 -5.38 -7.63
C THR A 36 12.72 -5.72 -8.41
N THR A 37 12.72 -5.39 -9.71
CA THR A 37 13.91 -5.42 -10.56
C THR A 37 14.72 -4.12 -10.52
N ARG A 38 14.23 -3.10 -9.78
CA ARG A 38 14.94 -1.85 -9.59
C ARG A 38 16.23 -2.08 -8.79
N ARG A 39 17.29 -1.43 -9.19
CA ARG A 39 18.54 -1.43 -8.42
C ARG A 39 18.34 -0.79 -7.05
N ARG A 40 18.98 -1.36 -6.03
CA ARG A 40 19.02 -0.83 -4.67
C ARG A 40 19.54 0.59 -4.62
N ARG A 41 18.94 1.45 -3.81
CA ARG A 41 19.36 2.84 -3.62
C ARG A 41 19.84 3.05 -2.18
N GLY A 42 20.97 3.73 -2.03
CA GLY A 42 21.47 4.18 -0.73
C GLY A 42 21.43 3.12 0.37
N ALA A 43 20.72 3.44 1.44
CA ALA A 43 20.61 2.59 2.63
C ALA A 43 19.53 1.49 2.56
N GLU A 44 18.84 1.31 1.41
CA GLU A 44 17.86 0.24 1.26
C GLU A 44 18.49 -1.14 1.53
N ARG A 45 17.72 -2.06 2.12
CA ARG A 45 18.17 -3.41 2.45
C ARG A 45 17.24 -4.44 1.83
N ASP A 46 17.84 -5.51 1.30
CA ASP A 46 17.09 -6.66 0.77
C ASP A 46 16.26 -7.32 1.88
N GLY A 47 15.04 -7.73 1.55
CA GLY A 47 14.10 -8.30 2.51
C GLY A 47 13.50 -7.31 3.52
N GLN A 48 13.91 -6.04 3.51
CA GLN A 48 13.36 -5.00 4.39
C GLN A 48 12.70 -3.86 3.59
N SER A 49 13.43 -3.28 2.65
CA SER A 49 12.92 -2.22 1.78
C SER A 49 12.19 -2.80 0.57
N TYR A 50 12.82 -3.78 -0.05
CA TYR A 50 12.33 -4.60 -1.17
C TYR A 50 13.04 -5.95 -1.15
N HIS A 51 12.46 -6.94 -1.84
CA HIS A 51 13.19 -8.11 -2.34
C HIS A 51 13.73 -7.77 -3.72
N PHE A 52 15.06 -7.62 -3.84
CA PHE A 52 15.68 -7.17 -5.08
C PHE A 52 15.97 -8.37 -6.00
N VAL A 53 15.20 -8.48 -7.08
CA VAL A 53 15.38 -9.49 -8.13
C VAL A 53 16.47 -9.02 -9.10
N LYS A 54 17.42 -9.88 -9.40
CA LYS A 54 18.62 -9.50 -10.16
C LYS A 54 18.34 -9.15 -11.62
N THR A 55 17.40 -9.83 -12.25
CA THR A 55 17.12 -9.67 -13.69
C THR A 55 15.62 -9.61 -13.98
N ARG A 56 15.25 -8.96 -15.09
CA ARG A 56 13.87 -8.97 -15.60
C ARG A 56 13.39 -10.39 -15.95
N ALA A 57 14.30 -11.23 -16.49
CA ALA A 57 13.97 -12.62 -16.84
C ALA A 57 13.61 -13.46 -15.59
N GLU A 58 14.33 -13.27 -14.49
CA GLU A 58 14.01 -13.93 -13.21
C GLU A 58 12.64 -13.48 -12.70
N PHE A 59 12.34 -12.19 -12.73
CA PHE A 59 11.03 -11.66 -12.34
C PHE A 59 9.92 -12.18 -13.26
N GLN A 60 10.17 -12.24 -14.57
CA GLN A 60 9.22 -12.80 -15.53
C GLN A 60 8.93 -14.29 -15.24
N ALA A 61 9.95 -15.08 -14.92
CA ALA A 61 9.75 -16.46 -14.53
C ALA A 61 8.90 -16.63 -13.26
N MET A 62 9.00 -15.69 -12.30
CA MET A 62 8.12 -15.65 -11.12
C MET A 62 6.67 -15.33 -11.51
N ILE A 63 6.45 -14.39 -12.47
CA ILE A 63 5.13 -14.11 -13.03
C ILE A 63 4.54 -15.37 -13.67
N ASP A 64 5.30 -16.05 -14.52
CA ASP A 64 4.87 -17.24 -15.26
C ASP A 64 4.50 -18.40 -14.33
N ARG A 65 5.17 -18.52 -13.18
CA ARG A 65 4.81 -19.48 -12.11
C ARG A 65 3.63 -19.03 -11.25
N GLY A 66 3.08 -17.81 -11.48
CA GLY A 66 1.94 -17.29 -10.73
C GLY A 66 2.26 -16.98 -9.26
N GLU A 67 3.50 -16.59 -8.94
CA GLU A 67 3.94 -16.32 -7.58
C GLU A 67 3.41 -15.00 -7.02
N PHE A 68 2.91 -14.08 -7.87
CA PHE A 68 2.46 -12.77 -7.45
C PHE A 68 0.94 -12.67 -7.30
N LEU A 69 0.50 -11.98 -6.24
CA LEU A 69 -0.87 -11.49 -6.10
C LEU A 69 -1.17 -10.39 -7.12
N GLU A 70 -0.23 -9.49 -7.31
CA GLU A 70 -0.24 -8.42 -8.31
C GLU A 70 1.19 -8.11 -8.75
N TRP A 71 1.35 -7.55 -9.92
CA TRP A 71 2.61 -6.97 -10.39
C TRP A 71 2.35 -5.85 -11.38
N ALA A 72 3.28 -4.90 -11.46
CA ALA A 72 3.22 -3.78 -12.40
C ALA A 72 4.61 -3.39 -12.89
N GLU A 73 4.67 -2.79 -14.07
CA GLU A 73 5.86 -2.09 -14.54
C GLU A 73 5.71 -0.59 -14.24
N VAL A 74 6.62 -0.07 -13.42
CA VAL A 74 6.64 1.34 -13.01
C VAL A 74 8.02 1.91 -13.31
N PHE A 75 8.07 2.95 -14.15
CA PHE A 75 9.34 3.58 -14.58
C PHE A 75 10.37 2.58 -15.11
N GLY A 76 9.94 1.60 -15.91
CA GLY A 76 10.81 0.61 -16.54
C GLY A 76 11.34 -0.48 -15.60
N ASN A 77 10.83 -0.57 -14.38
CA ASN A 77 11.13 -1.63 -13.43
C ASN A 77 9.87 -2.39 -13.05
N TYR A 78 10.00 -3.68 -12.82
CA TYR A 78 8.93 -4.50 -12.29
C TYR A 78 8.84 -4.36 -10.76
N TYR A 79 7.62 -4.38 -10.26
CA TYR A 79 7.27 -4.48 -8.85
C TYR A 79 6.17 -5.52 -8.68
N GLY A 80 6.16 -6.25 -7.58
CA GLY A 80 5.11 -7.23 -7.35
C GLY A 80 5.02 -7.66 -5.89
N THR A 81 3.83 -8.07 -5.49
CA THR A 81 3.53 -8.60 -4.16
C THR A 81 3.45 -10.12 -4.22
N HIS A 82 4.37 -10.80 -3.56
CA HIS A 82 4.39 -12.27 -3.53
C HIS A 82 3.20 -12.82 -2.72
N ARG A 83 2.57 -13.89 -3.22
CA ARG A 83 1.33 -14.45 -2.63
C ARG A 83 1.51 -14.98 -1.20
N GLU A 84 2.68 -15.49 -0.88
CA GLU A 84 2.99 -16.02 0.46
C GLU A 84 2.81 -15.00 1.59
N VAL A 85 2.94 -13.69 1.30
CA VAL A 85 2.77 -12.67 2.34
C VAL A 85 1.35 -12.66 2.91
N LEU A 86 0.33 -12.94 2.08
CA LEU A 86 -1.06 -13.02 2.53
C LEU A 86 -1.29 -14.28 3.38
N GLU A 87 -0.72 -15.41 2.96
CA GLU A 87 -0.79 -16.66 3.71
C GLU A 87 -0.11 -16.51 5.07
N LYS A 88 1.07 -15.90 5.09
CA LYS A 88 1.80 -15.58 6.32
C LYS A 88 0.99 -14.67 7.25
N ALA A 89 0.41 -13.59 6.73
CA ALA A 89 -0.42 -12.70 7.53
C ALA A 89 -1.61 -13.42 8.16
N ARG A 90 -2.27 -14.31 7.40
CA ARG A 90 -3.36 -15.16 7.89
C ARG A 90 -2.91 -16.11 9.01
N ALA A 91 -1.78 -16.77 8.81
CA ALA A 91 -1.23 -17.71 9.80
C ALA A 91 -0.83 -17.01 11.11
N GLU A 92 -0.35 -15.76 11.03
CA GLU A 92 0.02 -14.96 12.20
C GLU A 92 -1.16 -14.17 12.80
N GLY A 93 -2.36 -14.26 12.22
CA GLY A 93 -3.55 -13.50 12.68
C GLY A 93 -3.41 -11.99 12.55
N LYS A 94 -2.55 -11.52 11.63
CA LYS A 94 -2.29 -10.10 11.39
C LYS A 94 -3.04 -9.59 10.17
N ASP A 95 -3.33 -8.28 10.16
CA ASP A 95 -3.78 -7.60 8.95
C ASP A 95 -2.58 -7.26 8.06
N LEU A 96 -2.80 -7.30 6.74
CA LEU A 96 -1.76 -7.07 5.75
C LEU A 96 -1.84 -5.65 5.19
N VAL A 97 -0.74 -4.91 5.23
CA VAL A 97 -0.61 -3.56 4.65
C VAL A 97 0.29 -3.63 3.42
N LEU A 98 -0.24 -3.18 2.29
CA LEU A 98 0.46 -3.08 1.03
C LEU A 98 0.65 -1.62 0.62
N ASP A 99 1.89 -1.25 0.30
CA ASP A 99 2.28 0.04 -0.30
C ASP A 99 2.55 -0.19 -1.79
N ILE A 100 1.49 -0.11 -2.63
CA ILE A 100 1.55 -0.41 -4.05
C ILE A 100 0.99 0.74 -4.90
N ASP A 101 1.27 0.74 -6.20
CA ASP A 101 0.76 1.71 -7.15
C ASP A 101 -0.70 1.44 -7.54
N VAL A 102 -1.29 2.32 -8.35
CA VAL A 102 -2.69 2.21 -8.76
C VAL A 102 -2.97 1.00 -9.65
N GLN A 103 -1.98 0.54 -10.42
CA GLN A 103 -2.13 -0.64 -11.30
C GLN A 103 -2.19 -1.91 -10.46
N GLY A 104 -1.25 -2.05 -9.50
CA GLY A 104 -1.23 -3.16 -8.55
C GLY A 104 -2.46 -3.17 -7.66
N ALA A 105 -2.89 -2.00 -7.17
CA ALA A 105 -4.10 -1.86 -6.36
C ALA A 105 -5.35 -2.40 -7.09
N ARG A 106 -5.51 -2.04 -8.36
CA ARG A 106 -6.63 -2.52 -9.19
C ARG A 106 -6.59 -4.03 -9.39
N GLN A 107 -5.43 -4.60 -9.71
CA GLN A 107 -5.26 -6.05 -9.88
C GLN A 107 -5.59 -6.79 -8.58
N LEU A 108 -5.05 -6.30 -7.46
CA LEU A 108 -5.27 -6.93 -6.16
C LEU A 108 -6.72 -6.84 -5.71
N LYS A 109 -7.38 -5.70 -5.89
CA LYS A 109 -8.80 -5.52 -5.56
C LYS A 109 -9.71 -6.49 -6.34
N CYS A 110 -9.35 -6.84 -7.58
CA CYS A 110 -10.06 -7.88 -8.36
C CYS A 110 -9.88 -9.29 -7.76
N LYS A 111 -8.72 -9.59 -7.17
CA LYS A 111 -8.43 -10.91 -6.58
C LYS A 111 -8.87 -11.03 -5.12
N VAL A 112 -8.91 -9.90 -4.41
CA VAL A 112 -9.31 -9.77 -3.00
C VAL A 112 -10.34 -8.64 -2.91
N PRO A 113 -11.59 -8.87 -3.31
CA PRO A 113 -12.63 -7.83 -3.37
C PRO A 113 -12.91 -7.15 -2.03
N GLU A 114 -12.72 -7.87 -0.93
CA GLU A 114 -12.87 -7.38 0.44
C GLU A 114 -11.69 -6.54 0.95
N ALA A 115 -10.60 -6.40 0.18
CA ALA A 115 -9.49 -5.53 0.54
C ALA A 115 -9.95 -4.08 0.67
N VAL A 116 -9.45 -3.41 1.70
CA VAL A 116 -9.74 -1.99 1.95
C VAL A 116 -8.70 -1.14 1.24
N THR A 117 -9.16 -0.22 0.41
CA THR A 117 -8.29 0.63 -0.39
C THR A 117 -8.26 2.06 0.14
N VAL A 118 -7.06 2.60 0.34
CA VAL A 118 -6.85 3.98 0.83
C VAL A 118 -5.96 4.73 -0.15
N PHE A 119 -6.42 5.87 -0.62
CA PHE A 119 -5.66 6.75 -1.50
C PHE A 119 -5.15 7.97 -0.74
N ILE A 120 -3.83 8.21 -0.77
CA ILE A 120 -3.23 9.36 -0.10
C ILE A 120 -2.95 10.46 -1.11
N LEU A 121 -3.47 11.66 -0.84
CA LEU A 121 -3.29 12.85 -1.66
C LEU A 121 -2.42 13.89 -0.97
N ALA A 122 -1.56 14.58 -1.73
CA ALA A 122 -1.04 15.87 -1.31
C ALA A 122 -2.18 16.93 -1.38
N PRO A 123 -2.17 17.97 -0.52
CA PRO A 123 -3.26 18.95 -0.49
C PRO A 123 -3.32 19.85 -1.72
N SER A 124 -2.23 19.95 -2.49
CA SER A 124 -2.16 20.73 -3.72
C SER A 124 -0.99 20.27 -4.61
N ARG A 125 -1.06 20.63 -5.91
CA ARG A 125 0.05 20.46 -6.85
C ARG A 125 1.33 21.16 -6.34
N GLN A 126 1.22 22.35 -5.81
CA GLN A 126 2.35 23.12 -5.27
C GLN A 126 3.03 22.38 -4.11
N THR A 127 2.25 21.82 -3.19
CA THR A 127 2.79 20.99 -2.09
C THR A 127 3.47 19.73 -2.60
N LEU A 128 2.87 19.07 -3.59
CA LEU A 128 3.44 17.87 -4.20
C LEU A 128 4.80 18.18 -4.86
N GLU A 129 4.84 19.24 -5.67
CA GLU A 129 6.06 19.73 -6.33
C GLU A 129 7.16 20.06 -5.32
N LYS A 130 6.84 20.83 -4.28
CA LYS A 130 7.79 21.15 -3.19
C LYS A 130 8.37 19.89 -2.55
N ARG A 131 7.54 18.89 -2.28
CA ARG A 131 7.97 17.62 -1.69
C ARG A 131 8.82 16.78 -2.63
N LEU A 132 8.54 16.79 -3.93
CA LEU A 132 9.33 16.11 -4.95
C LEU A 132 10.71 16.75 -5.09
N ARG A 133 10.78 18.10 -5.18
CA ARG A 133 12.06 18.84 -5.27
C ARG A 133 12.94 18.64 -4.02
N ALA A 134 12.36 18.55 -2.84
CA ALA A 134 13.10 18.28 -1.61
C ALA A 134 13.74 16.88 -1.52
N ARG A 135 13.29 15.93 -2.37
CA ARG A 135 13.79 14.54 -2.36
C ARG A 135 14.84 14.23 -3.42
N SER A 136 14.91 15.01 -4.46
CA SER A 136 15.85 14.78 -5.56
C SER A 136 16.17 16.09 -6.29
N GLU A 137 17.39 16.19 -6.74
CA GLU A 137 17.89 17.26 -7.63
C GLU A 137 17.59 16.89 -9.10
N ASP A 138 16.38 16.46 -9.40
CA ASP A 138 15.99 16.08 -10.75
C ASP A 138 16.01 17.29 -11.68
N ALA A 139 16.43 17.09 -12.91
CA ALA A 139 16.31 18.10 -13.96
C ALA A 139 14.83 18.48 -14.17
N GLU A 140 14.56 19.73 -14.54
CA GLU A 140 13.20 20.29 -14.68
C GLU A 140 12.28 19.41 -15.54
N ILE A 141 12.80 18.88 -16.65
CA ILE A 141 12.05 18.00 -17.55
C ILE A 141 11.59 16.69 -16.86
N VAL A 142 12.40 16.17 -15.95
CA VAL A 142 12.06 14.97 -15.15
C VAL A 142 10.98 15.34 -14.13
N MET A 143 11.10 16.50 -13.51
CA MET A 143 10.12 17.02 -12.54
C MET A 143 8.75 17.22 -13.17
N GLU A 144 8.69 17.86 -14.32
CA GLU A 144 7.43 18.04 -15.04
C GLU A 144 6.78 16.72 -15.46
N ARG A 145 7.60 15.75 -15.88
CA ARG A 145 7.08 14.41 -16.16
C ARG A 145 6.47 13.79 -14.93
N ARG A 146 7.15 13.82 -13.78
CA ARG A 146 6.64 13.27 -12.50
C ARG A 146 5.35 13.94 -12.05
N LEU A 147 5.21 15.25 -12.25
CA LEU A 147 3.97 15.98 -11.94
C LEU A 147 2.81 15.61 -12.87
N ARG A 148 3.08 15.35 -14.15
CA ARG A 148 2.05 14.86 -15.09
C ARG A 148 1.60 13.45 -14.72
N GLU A 149 2.53 12.53 -14.44
CA GLU A 149 2.23 11.18 -13.99
C GLU A 149 1.40 11.20 -12.70
N ALA A 150 1.77 12.05 -11.74
CA ALA A 150 0.99 12.22 -10.50
C ALA A 150 -0.44 12.72 -10.78
N ALA A 151 -0.62 13.62 -11.76
CA ALA A 151 -1.96 14.11 -12.15
C ALA A 151 -2.83 12.98 -12.75
N GLU A 152 -2.24 12.06 -13.52
CA GLU A 152 -2.95 10.87 -14.04
C GLU A 152 -3.28 9.88 -12.91
N GLU A 153 -2.34 9.63 -11.98
CA GLU A 153 -2.57 8.76 -10.84
C GLU A 153 -3.70 9.28 -9.93
N ILE A 154 -3.75 10.61 -9.69
CA ILE A 154 -4.78 11.26 -8.85
C ILE A 154 -6.19 10.95 -9.35
N ARG A 155 -6.43 10.84 -10.65
CA ARG A 155 -7.77 10.56 -11.22
C ARG A 155 -8.35 9.22 -10.75
N ASN A 156 -7.50 8.30 -10.29
CA ASN A 156 -7.93 7.00 -9.79
C ASN A 156 -8.54 7.05 -8.37
N TYR A 157 -8.51 8.19 -7.66
CA TYR A 157 -9.05 8.30 -6.29
C TYR A 157 -10.49 7.79 -6.14
N GLN A 158 -11.30 7.91 -7.20
CA GLN A 158 -12.71 7.49 -7.20
C GLN A 158 -12.90 5.97 -7.06
N THR A 159 -11.87 5.17 -7.30
CA THR A 159 -11.93 3.71 -7.20
C THR A 159 -11.51 3.19 -5.82
N TYR A 160 -11.17 4.09 -4.90
CA TYR A 160 -10.73 3.76 -3.55
C TYR A 160 -11.85 3.93 -2.52
N ASP A 161 -11.84 3.08 -1.50
CA ASP A 161 -12.84 3.12 -0.42
C ASP A 161 -12.64 4.37 0.47
N TYR A 162 -11.39 4.83 0.64
CA TYR A 162 -11.03 5.98 1.46
C TYR A 162 -10.01 6.87 0.76
N VAL A 163 -10.08 8.18 1.04
CA VAL A 163 -9.10 9.17 0.61
C VAL A 163 -8.59 9.96 1.82
N VAL A 164 -7.26 10.00 1.98
CA VAL A 164 -6.59 10.79 3.04
C VAL A 164 -5.85 11.95 2.39
N ILE A 165 -6.26 13.19 2.69
CA ILE A 165 -5.57 14.38 2.20
C ILE A 165 -4.48 14.75 3.22
N ASN A 166 -3.21 14.50 2.87
CA ASN A 166 -2.06 14.70 3.74
C ASN A 166 -1.65 16.18 3.82
N ARG A 167 -2.44 16.98 4.56
CA ARG A 167 -2.15 18.38 4.88
C ARG A 167 -1.16 18.48 6.04
N ASP A 168 -1.51 17.84 7.13
CA ASP A 168 -0.71 17.69 8.34
C ASP A 168 -0.42 16.21 8.58
N LEU A 169 0.81 15.89 9.02
CA LEU A 169 1.24 14.52 9.18
C LEU A 169 0.52 13.82 10.34
N ALA A 170 0.33 14.52 11.46
CA ALA A 170 -0.28 13.95 12.67
C ALA A 170 -1.77 13.68 12.45
N GLU A 171 -2.50 14.62 11.83
CA GLU A 171 -3.92 14.43 11.47
C GLU A 171 -4.10 13.30 10.45
N SER A 172 -3.21 13.23 9.46
CA SER A 172 -3.27 12.18 8.44
C SER A 172 -2.95 10.80 8.99
N ASP A 173 -2.00 10.71 9.92
CA ASP A 173 -1.67 9.47 10.65
C ASP A 173 -2.84 9.03 11.54
N ALA A 174 -3.44 9.95 12.28
CA ALA A 174 -4.64 9.67 13.08
C ALA A 174 -5.79 9.18 12.21
N THR A 175 -6.04 9.82 11.07
CA THR A 175 -7.08 9.42 10.12
C THR A 175 -6.83 8.02 9.55
N LEU A 176 -5.61 7.74 9.09
CA LEU A 176 -5.24 6.43 8.55
C LEU A 176 -5.36 5.32 9.61
N SER A 177 -4.92 5.60 10.83
CA SER A 177 -5.06 4.69 11.98
C SER A 177 -6.52 4.45 12.35
N ALA A 178 -7.37 5.48 12.30
CA ALA A 178 -8.80 5.37 12.55
C ALA A 178 -9.50 4.50 11.49
N ILE A 179 -9.15 4.62 10.21
CA ILE A 179 -9.66 3.77 9.13
C ILE A 179 -9.37 2.29 9.44
N VAL A 180 -8.13 1.95 9.79
CA VAL A 180 -7.76 0.57 10.12
C VAL A 180 -8.57 0.04 11.31
N ARG A 181 -8.71 0.84 12.37
CA ARG A 181 -9.47 0.45 13.58
C ARG A 181 -10.96 0.29 13.28
N ALA A 182 -11.55 1.19 12.49
CA ALA A 182 -12.96 1.12 12.09
C ALA A 182 -13.24 -0.12 11.23
N GLU A 183 -12.34 -0.42 10.28
CA GLU A 183 -12.47 -1.62 9.45
C GLU A 183 -12.36 -2.92 10.25
N ARG A 184 -11.53 -2.96 11.29
CA ARG A 184 -11.49 -4.09 12.24
C ARG A 184 -12.79 -4.32 12.99
N ALA A 185 -13.50 -3.23 13.31
CA ALA A 185 -14.78 -3.28 14.03
C ALA A 185 -16.01 -3.50 13.12
N ARG A 186 -15.80 -3.61 11.81
CA ARG A 186 -16.90 -3.88 10.86
C ARG A 186 -17.61 -5.19 11.23
N ARG A 187 -18.95 -5.15 11.40
CA ARG A 187 -19.77 -6.29 11.84
C ARG A 187 -19.40 -7.61 11.14
N THR A 188 -19.26 -7.57 9.82
CA THR A 188 -18.93 -8.75 9.02
C THR A 188 -17.56 -9.37 9.34
N ARG A 189 -16.67 -8.63 10.00
CA ARG A 189 -15.32 -9.09 10.38
C ARG A 189 -15.22 -9.60 11.80
N ILE A 190 -16.14 -9.20 12.67
CA ILE A 190 -16.17 -9.59 14.09
C ILE A 190 -17.27 -10.59 14.41
N GLU A 191 -17.96 -11.12 13.40
CA GLU A 191 -19.07 -12.08 13.55
C GLU A 191 -18.67 -13.28 14.44
N ASP A 192 -17.47 -13.84 14.21
CA ASP A 192 -16.96 -14.97 15.01
C ASP A 192 -16.72 -14.63 16.49
N GLN A 193 -16.51 -13.33 16.80
CA GLN A 193 -16.38 -12.86 18.18
C GLN A 193 -17.73 -12.58 18.82
N ILE A 194 -18.76 -12.29 18.03
CA ILE A 194 -20.11 -12.00 18.49
C ILE A 194 -20.84 -13.29 18.87
N ARG A 195 -20.68 -14.36 18.09
CA ARG A 195 -21.36 -15.65 18.31
C ARG A 195 -21.23 -16.17 19.74
N PRO A 196 -20.01 -16.32 20.31
CA PRO A 196 -19.87 -16.78 21.70
C PRO A 196 -20.56 -15.88 22.71
N ILE A 197 -20.68 -14.57 22.42
CA ILE A 197 -21.38 -13.64 23.29
C ILE A 197 -22.89 -13.94 23.24
N LEU A 198 -23.47 -14.11 22.04
CA LEU A 198 -24.88 -14.43 21.88
C LEU A 198 -25.26 -15.75 22.57
N ASP A 199 -24.38 -16.74 22.51
CA ASP A 199 -24.60 -18.04 23.18
C ASP A 199 -24.78 -17.89 24.69
N THR A 200 -24.20 -16.85 25.31
CA THR A 200 -24.39 -16.57 26.74
C THR A 200 -25.78 -16.03 27.08
N PHE A 201 -26.52 -15.50 26.10
CA PHE A 201 -27.85 -14.95 26.26
C PHE A 201 -28.98 -15.97 25.94
N GLN A 202 -28.63 -17.18 25.53
CA GLN A 202 -29.60 -18.24 25.14
C GLN A 202 -30.62 -17.76 24.07
N VAL A 203 -30.18 -16.95 23.11
CA VAL A 203 -30.98 -16.38 22.02
C VAL A 203 -30.98 -17.30 20.82
#